data_f9f7e75a322bb115dc3a83ee2481697d
#
_entry.id   f9f7e75a322bb115dc3a83ee2481697d
#
_cell.length_a   1.000
_cell.length_b   1.000
_cell.length_c   1.000
_cell.angle_alpha   90.00
_cell.angle_beta   90.00
_cell.angle_gamma   90.00
#
_symmetry.space_group_name_H-M   'P 1'
#
loop_
_entity.id
_entity.type
_entity.pdbx_description
1 polymer ?
#
loop_
_entity_poly.entity_id
_entity_poly.type
_entity_poly.pdbx_seq_one_letter_code
_entity_poly.pdbx_strand_id
1 'polypeptide(L)' 'MQTLYKDPNEEALHQRAIEKLARKVDRPIARVKAVYEDEYARLKIGAKVTDFLGVFASRRARDALLRTTA' A
#
# COMPACT_ATOMS: atom_id res chain seq x y z
N MET A 1 -19.18 -2.44 7.08
CA MET A 1 -17.74 -2.59 7.29
C MET A 1 -16.99 -1.49 6.57
N GLN A 2 -16.15 -0.79 7.30
CA GLN A 2 -15.37 0.29 6.68
C GLN A 2 -14.14 -0.26 6.00
N THR A 3 -13.93 0.21 4.78
CA THR A 3 -12.71 -0.11 4.07
C THR A 3 -11.82 1.12 4.03
N LEU A 4 -10.54 0.90 3.87
CA LEU A 4 -9.57 1.97 3.74
C LEU A 4 -9.77 2.74 2.42
N TYR A 5 -10.37 2.11 1.44
CA TYR A 5 -10.50 2.63 0.11
C TYR A 5 -11.91 3.17 -0.15
N LYS A 6 -12.01 4.15 -1.01
CA LYS A 6 -13.23 4.87 -1.29
C LYS A 6 -14.33 4.01 -1.91
N ASP A 7 -13.96 3.18 -2.89
CA ASP A 7 -14.91 2.38 -3.63
C ASP A 7 -14.21 1.14 -4.20
N PRO A 8 -14.98 0.19 -4.78
CA PRO A 8 -14.39 -1.04 -5.32
C PRO A 8 -13.33 -0.82 -6.40
N ASN A 9 -13.46 0.24 -7.20
CA ASN A 9 -12.47 0.53 -8.22
C ASN A 9 -11.14 0.93 -7.62
N GLU A 10 -11.18 1.78 -6.60
CA GLU A 10 -9.98 2.18 -5.87
C GLU A 10 -9.35 0.99 -5.19
N GLU A 11 -10.17 0.15 -4.57
CA GLU A 11 -9.67 -1.07 -3.93
C GLU A 11 -8.95 -1.96 -4.94
N ALA A 12 -9.54 -2.15 -6.13
CA ALA A 12 -8.93 -2.97 -7.17
C ALA A 12 -7.57 -2.41 -7.62
N LEU A 13 -7.47 -1.11 -7.75
CA LEU A 13 -6.20 -0.48 -8.13
C LEU A 13 -5.13 -0.71 -7.07
N HIS A 14 -5.49 -0.59 -5.80
CA HIS A 14 -4.56 -0.81 -4.71
C HIS A 14 -4.17 -2.28 -4.59
N GLN A 15 -5.11 -3.19 -4.83
CA GLN A 15 -4.81 -4.62 -4.84
C GLN A 15 -3.78 -4.96 -5.91
N ARG A 16 -3.92 -4.38 -7.10
CA ARG A 16 -2.93 -4.58 -8.17
C ARG A 16 -1.56 -4.05 -7.77
N ALA A 17 -1.54 -2.89 -7.15
CA ALA A 17 -0.29 -2.30 -6.68
C ALA A 17 0.38 -3.20 -5.63
N ILE A 18 -0.41 -3.76 -4.72
CA ILE A 18 0.08 -4.68 -3.70
C ILE A 18 0.66 -5.94 -4.34
N GLU A 19 -0.05 -6.53 -5.29
CA GLU A 19 0.42 -7.73 -5.97
C GLU A 19 1.72 -7.47 -6.73
N LYS A 20 1.79 -6.36 -7.42
CA LYS A 20 2.99 -5.97 -8.16
C LYS A 20 4.17 -5.76 -7.21
N LEU A 21 3.92 -5.10 -6.10
CA LEU A 21 4.95 -4.87 -5.10
C LEU A 21 5.43 -6.17 -4.47
N ALA A 22 4.51 -7.10 -4.20
CA ALA A 22 4.86 -8.39 -3.63
C ALA A 22 5.83 -9.16 -4.52
N ARG A 23 5.62 -9.11 -5.83
CA ARG A 23 6.55 -9.74 -6.76
C ARG A 23 7.90 -9.04 -6.76
N LYS A 24 7.88 -7.72 -6.68
CA LYS A 24 9.09 -6.92 -6.75
C LYS A 24 10.00 -7.12 -5.55
N VAL A 25 9.41 -7.24 -4.36
CA VAL A 25 10.18 -7.41 -3.12
C VAL A 25 10.31 -8.88 -2.71
N ASP A 26 9.64 -9.78 -3.43
CA ASP A 26 9.66 -11.22 -3.15
C ASP A 26 9.21 -11.52 -1.73
N ARG A 27 8.03 -11.02 -1.36
CA ARG A 27 7.41 -11.24 -0.05
C ARG A 27 5.97 -11.70 -0.23
N PRO A 28 5.41 -12.41 0.76
CA PRO A 28 4.00 -12.84 0.70
C PRO A 28 3.05 -11.65 0.54
N ILE A 29 2.02 -11.84 -0.25
CA ILE A 29 1.03 -10.79 -0.51
C ILE A 29 0.40 -10.30 0.78
N ALA A 30 0.10 -11.20 1.73
CA ALA A 30 -0.53 -10.82 2.99
C ALA A 30 0.34 -9.83 3.77
N ARG A 31 1.65 -10.06 3.78
CA ARG A 31 2.58 -9.16 4.47
C ARG A 31 2.68 -7.82 3.75
N VAL A 32 2.79 -7.86 2.43
CA VAL A 32 2.88 -6.65 1.63
C VAL A 32 1.62 -5.81 1.78
N LYS A 33 0.47 -6.46 1.78
CA LYS A 33 -0.81 -5.78 1.97
C LYS A 33 -0.86 -5.08 3.32
N ALA A 34 -0.45 -5.75 4.38
CA ALA A 34 -0.46 -5.16 5.72
C ALA A 34 0.41 -3.92 5.79
N VAL A 35 1.63 -4.00 5.25
CA VAL A 35 2.55 -2.86 5.24
C VAL A 35 2.03 -1.73 4.36
N TYR A 36 1.54 -2.08 3.17
CA TYR A 36 1.00 -1.10 2.24
C TYR A 36 -0.17 -0.32 2.85
N GLU A 37 -1.11 -1.03 3.45
CA GLU A 37 -2.29 -0.40 4.02
C GLU A 37 -1.94 0.45 5.24
N ASP A 38 -0.97 0.04 6.02
CA ASP A 38 -0.50 0.83 7.15
C ASP A 38 0.09 2.17 6.66
N GLU A 39 0.94 2.12 5.65
CA GLU A 39 1.52 3.34 5.09
C GLU A 39 0.48 4.22 4.41
N TYR A 40 -0.45 3.59 3.70
CA TYR A 40 -1.54 4.34 3.06
C TYR A 40 -2.38 5.08 4.08
N ALA A 41 -2.73 4.41 5.17
CA ALA A 41 -3.53 5.03 6.23
C ALA A 41 -2.82 6.22 6.85
N ARG A 42 -1.53 6.11 7.09
CA ARG A 42 -0.73 7.21 7.64
C ARG A 42 -0.70 8.40 6.70
N LEU A 43 -0.49 8.14 5.42
CA LEU A 43 -0.46 9.20 4.42
C LEU A 43 -1.80 9.89 4.28
N LYS A 44 -2.88 9.12 4.37
CA LYS A 44 -4.24 9.63 4.22
C LYS A 44 -4.61 10.61 5.32
N ILE A 45 -4.13 10.39 6.53
CA ILE A 45 -4.46 11.24 7.67
C ILE A 45 -4.02 12.68 7.43
N GLY A 46 -2.85 12.90 6.85
CA GLY A 46 -2.32 14.24 6.66
C GLY A 46 -2.49 14.81 5.27
N ALA A 47 -3.09 14.06 4.35
CA ALA A 47 -3.12 14.46 2.95
C ALA A 47 -4.31 15.33 2.62
N LYS A 48 -4.07 16.43 1.93
CA LYS A 48 -5.13 17.27 1.36
C LYS A 48 -5.53 16.78 -0.02
N VAL A 49 -4.58 16.20 -0.76
CA VAL A 49 -4.80 15.64 -2.08
C VAL A 49 -4.48 14.16 -2.02
N THR A 50 -5.39 13.32 -2.49
CA THR A 50 -5.26 11.88 -2.38
C THR A 50 -4.85 11.18 -3.68
N ASP A 51 -4.70 11.94 -4.77
CA ASP A 51 -4.47 11.35 -6.09
C ASP A 51 -3.20 10.52 -6.19
N PHE A 52 -2.17 10.90 -5.47
CA PHE A 52 -0.87 10.23 -5.55
C PHE A 52 -0.55 9.39 -4.33
N LEU A 53 -1.52 9.19 -3.44
CA LEU A 53 -1.26 8.43 -2.22
C LEU A 53 -0.81 7.00 -2.50
N GLY A 54 -1.40 6.37 -3.53
CA GLY A 54 -1.01 5.01 -3.90
C GLY A 54 0.45 4.90 -4.29
N VAL A 55 0.95 5.89 -5.01
CA VAL A 55 2.36 5.93 -5.41
C VAL A 55 3.27 6.04 -4.19
N PHE A 56 2.95 6.95 -3.28
CA PHE A 56 3.73 7.15 -2.07
C PHE A 56 3.64 5.93 -1.15
N ALA A 57 2.45 5.36 -1.02
CA ALA A 57 2.27 4.16 -0.20
C ALA A 57 3.10 2.99 -0.73
N SER A 58 3.14 2.80 -2.04
CA SER A 58 3.98 1.78 -2.67
C SER A 58 5.45 1.96 -2.35
N ARG A 59 5.93 3.19 -2.45
CA ARG A 59 7.33 3.50 -2.18
C ARG A 59 7.68 3.25 -0.73
N ARG A 60 6.84 3.75 0.18
CA ARG A 60 7.08 3.57 1.60
C ARG A 60 6.98 2.11 2.03
N ALA A 61 6.01 1.39 1.47
CA ALA A 61 5.86 -0.03 1.76
C ALA A 61 7.08 -0.81 1.27
N ARG A 62 7.56 -0.49 0.06
CA ARG A 62 8.75 -1.13 -0.46
C ARG A 62 9.95 -0.90 0.44
N ASP A 63 10.16 0.35 0.85
CA ASP A 63 11.28 0.68 1.72
C ASP A 63 11.18 -0.03 3.07
N ALA A 64 9.98 -0.05 3.65
CA ALA A 64 9.76 -0.73 4.91
C ALA A 64 10.02 -2.22 4.80
N LEU A 65 9.54 -2.86 3.72
CA LEU A 65 9.74 -4.29 3.50
C LEU A 65 11.20 -4.64 3.29
N LEU A 66 11.93 -3.79 2.59
CA LEU A 66 13.36 -4.03 2.35
C LEU A 66 14.18 -3.83 3.62
N ARG A 67 13.77 -2.90 4.48
CA ARG A 67 14.45 -2.68 5.75
C ARG A 67 14.29 -3.83 6.72
N THR A 68 13.14 -4.48 6.68
CA THR A 68 12.85 -5.57 7.61
C THR A 68 13.36 -6.92 7.12
N THR A 69 14.12 -6.92 6.05
CA THR A 69 14.75 -8.13 5.55
C THR A 69 15.89 -8.50 6.49
N ALA A 70 15.68 -9.53 7.21
CA ALA A 70 16.74 -10.05 8.06
C ALA A 70 17.31 -11.29 7.42
#